data_4c49c67e3cf683ccf09d2e5913604e53
#
_entry.id   4c49c67e3cf683ccf09d2e5913604e53
#
_cell.length_a   1.000
_cell.length_b   1.000
_cell.length_c   1.000
_cell.angle_alpha   90.00
_cell.angle_beta   90.00
_cell.angle_gamma   90.00
#
_symmetry.space_group_name_H-M   'P 1'
#
loop_
_entity.id
_entity.type
_entity.pdbx_description
1 polymer ?
#
loop_
_entity_poly.entity_id
_entity_poly.type
_entity_poly.pdbx_seq_one_letter_code
_entity_poly.pdbx_strand_id
1 'polypeptide(L)'
;MEYIYLHGFASGPNSQKARVFKDRFQKSGLSLIIPDLQQGDFENLTLSKQVALIQNIIDKNPEANYALIGSSMGGYVAALTAETRNEVKALYLMAPGFNFLNRWVGRLNWDLDSTIPDSIQVYHYRYDKEVTLSTRLFRDAIQWDSIPFKRKLPVRVVHGIHDESVPIQESRDFVRSRPWCQLQELDSDHGLFSCIDWIIDDCLEFFYKVG
;
A
#
# COMPACT_ATOMS: atom_id res chain seq x y z
N MET A 1 -4.83 6.80 -18.76
CA MET A 1 -4.79 6.45 -17.31
C MET A 1 -3.45 6.84 -16.75
N GLU A 2 -3.41 7.51 -15.58
CA GLU A 2 -2.20 7.84 -14.85
C GLU A 2 -1.91 6.73 -13.82
N TYR A 3 -0.65 6.35 -13.65
CA TYR A 3 -0.26 5.28 -12.74
C TYR A 3 0.56 5.82 -11.57
N ILE A 4 0.17 5.43 -10.33
CA ILE A 4 0.88 5.83 -9.11
C ILE A 4 1.27 4.58 -8.32
N TYR A 5 2.56 4.45 -7.98
CA TYR A 5 3.08 3.38 -7.15
C TYR A 5 3.33 3.86 -5.72
N LEU A 6 2.75 3.16 -4.74
CA LEU A 6 2.84 3.46 -3.32
C LEU A 6 3.72 2.40 -2.63
N HIS A 7 4.87 2.83 -2.12
CA HIS A 7 5.82 1.93 -1.44
C HIS A 7 5.36 1.55 -0.03
N GLY A 8 5.95 0.50 0.54
CA GLY A 8 5.64 0.01 1.88
C GLY A 8 6.20 0.87 3.01
N PHE A 9 5.87 0.48 4.24
CA PHE A 9 6.38 1.06 5.49
C PHE A 9 7.91 0.96 5.56
N ALA A 10 8.56 1.98 6.12
CA ALA A 10 10.01 2.06 6.29
C ALA A 10 10.82 1.79 5.00
N SER A 11 10.22 2.10 3.84
CA SER A 11 10.78 1.93 2.51
C SER A 11 10.91 3.30 1.82
N GLY A 12 10.92 3.35 0.48
CA GLY A 12 11.00 4.62 -0.23
C GLY A 12 10.80 4.49 -1.74
N PRO A 13 10.73 5.62 -2.46
CA PRO A 13 10.47 5.66 -3.90
C PRO A 13 11.60 5.02 -4.73
N ASN A 14 12.77 4.84 -4.15
CA ASN A 14 13.93 4.20 -4.78
C ASN A 14 14.16 2.76 -4.29
N SER A 15 13.17 2.13 -3.63
CA SER A 15 13.27 0.72 -3.25
C SER A 15 13.48 -0.17 -4.47
N GLN A 16 14.06 -1.35 -4.28
CA GLN A 16 14.29 -2.29 -5.37
C GLN A 16 13.01 -2.58 -6.17
N LYS A 17 11.90 -2.86 -5.46
CA LYS A 17 10.61 -3.13 -6.08
C LYS A 17 10.11 -1.92 -6.90
N ALA A 18 10.19 -0.71 -6.34
CA ALA A 18 9.77 0.51 -7.02
C ALA A 18 10.58 0.77 -8.31
N ARG A 19 11.90 0.52 -8.27
CA ARG A 19 12.78 0.67 -9.44
C ARG A 19 12.43 -0.32 -10.56
N VAL A 20 12.18 -1.60 -10.20
CA VAL A 20 11.83 -2.62 -11.19
C VAL A 20 10.48 -2.30 -11.85
N PHE A 21 9.48 -1.89 -11.07
CA PHE A 21 8.19 -1.43 -11.60
C PHE A 21 8.37 -0.23 -12.55
N LYS A 22 9.14 0.78 -12.13
CA LYS A 22 9.39 1.99 -12.95
C LYS A 22 10.03 1.64 -14.28
N ASP A 23 11.07 0.80 -14.28
CA ASP A 23 11.77 0.38 -15.48
C ASP A 23 10.84 -0.38 -16.45
N ARG A 24 10.03 -1.32 -15.93
CA ARG A 24 9.11 -2.11 -16.77
C ARG A 24 7.97 -1.26 -17.34
N PHE A 25 7.40 -0.33 -16.56
CA PHE A 25 6.39 0.61 -17.06
C PHE A 25 6.98 1.48 -18.17
N GLN A 26 8.18 2.03 -17.96
CA GLN A 26 8.87 2.84 -18.97
C GLN A 26 9.13 2.04 -20.26
N LYS A 27 9.58 0.77 -20.16
CA LYS A 27 9.77 -0.11 -21.32
C LYS A 27 8.47 -0.41 -22.06
N SER A 28 7.33 -0.37 -21.37
CA SER A 28 6.00 -0.50 -21.94
C SER A 28 5.40 0.82 -22.46
N GLY A 29 6.18 1.91 -22.48
CA GLY A 29 5.73 3.23 -22.92
C GLY A 29 4.82 3.95 -21.92
N LEU A 30 4.77 3.50 -20.66
CA LEU A 30 3.93 4.06 -19.61
C LEU A 30 4.77 4.86 -18.60
N SER A 31 4.19 5.94 -18.08
CA SER A 31 4.77 6.72 -16.98
C SER A 31 4.26 6.19 -15.63
N LEU A 32 5.13 6.09 -14.63
CA LEU A 32 4.80 5.68 -13.28
C LEU A 32 5.25 6.73 -12.27
N ILE A 33 4.30 7.36 -11.60
CA ILE A 33 4.54 8.31 -10.51
C ILE A 33 4.84 7.51 -9.24
N ILE A 34 5.96 7.80 -8.57
CA ILE A 34 6.35 7.13 -7.32
C ILE A 34 6.65 8.20 -6.27
N PRO A 35 5.64 8.66 -5.51
CA PRO A 35 5.84 9.66 -4.47
C PRO A 35 6.59 9.08 -3.26
N ASP A 36 7.34 9.94 -2.55
CA ASP A 36 7.87 9.60 -1.23
C ASP A 36 6.75 9.74 -0.19
N LEU A 37 6.15 8.61 0.21
CA LEU A 37 5.05 8.60 1.17
C LEU A 37 5.45 9.12 2.56
N GLN A 38 6.75 9.18 2.86
CA GLN A 38 7.28 9.71 4.11
C GLN A 38 7.45 11.22 4.08
N GLN A 39 7.48 11.82 2.88
CA GLN A 39 7.66 13.27 2.67
C GLN A 39 8.87 13.84 3.41
N GLY A 40 9.95 13.04 3.58
CA GLY A 40 11.16 13.40 4.30
C GLY A 40 11.05 13.39 5.83
N ASP A 41 9.89 13.08 6.39
CA ASP A 41 9.61 13.08 7.84
C ASP A 41 9.01 11.73 8.27
N PHE A 42 9.88 10.69 8.36
CA PHE A 42 9.44 9.37 8.78
C PHE A 42 8.98 9.34 10.24
N GLU A 43 9.62 10.11 11.11
CA GLU A 43 9.29 10.14 12.53
C GLU A 43 7.82 10.52 12.76
N ASN A 44 7.30 11.49 12.02
CA ASN A 44 5.92 11.96 12.13
C ASN A 44 5.00 11.42 11.02
N LEU A 45 5.31 10.23 10.49
CA LEU A 45 4.49 9.54 9.50
C LEU A 45 3.09 9.26 10.07
N THR A 46 2.05 9.48 9.25
CA THR A 46 0.67 9.05 9.55
C THR A 46 0.00 8.51 8.29
N LEU A 47 -1.07 7.73 8.44
CA LEU A 47 -1.88 7.30 7.29
C LEU A 47 -2.55 8.50 6.61
N SER A 48 -3.06 9.46 7.40
CA SER A 48 -3.69 10.68 6.89
C SER A 48 -2.76 11.50 6.01
N LYS A 49 -1.48 11.68 6.41
CA LYS A 49 -0.48 12.38 5.58
C LYS A 49 -0.25 11.65 4.25
N GLN A 50 -0.19 10.32 4.28
CA GLN A 50 0.04 9.53 3.07
C GLN A 50 -1.18 9.60 2.13
N VAL A 51 -2.41 9.43 2.64
CA VAL A 51 -3.64 9.56 1.85
C VAL A 51 -3.75 10.96 1.26
N ALA A 52 -3.54 12.01 2.06
CA ALA A 52 -3.58 13.41 1.61
C ALA A 52 -2.55 13.69 0.51
N LEU A 53 -1.35 13.10 0.59
CA LEU A 53 -0.34 13.24 -0.47
C LEU A 53 -0.86 12.70 -1.81
N ILE A 54 -1.50 11.53 -1.82
CA ILE A 54 -2.03 10.95 -3.06
C ILE A 54 -3.22 11.75 -3.57
N GLN A 55 -4.11 12.20 -2.67
CA GLN A 55 -5.21 13.10 -3.03
C GLN A 55 -4.70 14.38 -3.68
N ASN A 56 -3.66 15.01 -3.11
CA ASN A 56 -3.02 16.22 -3.68
C ASN A 56 -2.38 15.96 -5.07
N ILE A 57 -1.90 14.75 -5.35
CA ILE A 57 -1.42 14.40 -6.68
C ILE A 57 -2.59 14.32 -7.67
N ILE A 58 -3.70 13.70 -7.27
CA ILE A 58 -4.92 13.58 -8.06
C ILE A 58 -5.51 14.98 -8.33
N ASP A 59 -5.51 15.87 -7.33
CA ASP A 59 -6.06 17.24 -7.46
C ASP A 59 -5.33 18.11 -8.50
N LYS A 60 -4.09 17.77 -8.86
CA LYS A 60 -3.36 18.48 -9.92
C LYS A 60 -3.89 18.18 -11.32
N ASN A 61 -4.57 17.04 -11.51
CA ASN A 61 -5.22 16.69 -12.78
C ASN A 61 -6.50 15.88 -12.48
N PRO A 62 -7.57 16.54 -11.99
CA PRO A 62 -8.79 15.87 -11.52
C PRO A 62 -9.61 15.25 -12.66
N GLU A 63 -9.35 15.61 -13.90
CA GLU A 63 -10.02 15.02 -15.08
C GLU A 63 -9.36 13.69 -15.52
N ALA A 64 -8.18 13.36 -15.00
CA ALA A 64 -7.53 12.10 -15.32
C ALA A 64 -8.13 10.92 -14.55
N ASN A 65 -8.07 9.74 -15.14
CA ASN A 65 -8.32 8.49 -14.45
C ASN A 65 -6.99 7.94 -13.88
N TYR A 66 -7.03 7.45 -12.67
CA TYR A 66 -5.85 6.93 -11.96
C TYR A 66 -5.97 5.43 -11.70
N ALA A 67 -4.85 4.74 -11.81
CA ALA A 67 -4.66 3.37 -11.31
C ALA A 67 -3.57 3.40 -10.22
N LEU A 68 -3.87 2.83 -9.06
CA LEU A 68 -2.91 2.79 -7.95
C LEU A 68 -2.32 1.39 -7.80
N ILE A 69 -1.00 1.34 -7.64
CA ILE A 69 -0.23 0.13 -7.34
C ILE A 69 0.32 0.31 -5.93
N GLY A 70 0.00 -0.59 -5.01
CA GLY A 70 0.43 -0.43 -3.62
C GLY A 70 1.07 -1.69 -3.05
N SER A 71 2.20 -1.53 -2.33
CA SER A 71 2.87 -2.62 -1.63
C SER A 71 2.73 -2.45 -0.12
N SER A 72 2.27 -3.50 0.59
CA SER A 72 2.16 -3.52 2.04
C SER A 72 1.31 -2.34 2.58
N MET A 73 1.87 -1.46 3.43
CA MET A 73 1.19 -0.23 3.87
C MET A 73 0.76 0.65 2.69
N GLY A 74 1.58 0.75 1.62
CA GLY A 74 1.19 1.47 0.40
C GLY A 74 -0.04 0.87 -0.28
N GLY A 75 -0.25 -0.45 -0.16
CA GLY A 75 -1.47 -1.12 -0.63
C GLY A 75 -2.70 -0.72 0.19
N TYR A 76 -2.55 -0.60 1.50
CA TYR A 76 -3.62 -0.09 2.37
C TYR A 76 -3.94 1.38 2.06
N VAL A 77 -2.94 2.25 1.94
CA VAL A 77 -3.11 3.66 1.55
C VAL A 77 -3.79 3.79 0.18
N ALA A 78 -3.43 2.94 -0.80
CA ALA A 78 -4.08 2.92 -2.12
C ALA A 78 -5.58 2.60 -2.01
N ALA A 79 -5.93 1.59 -1.20
CA ALA A 79 -7.32 1.20 -0.97
C ALA A 79 -8.11 2.32 -0.26
N LEU A 80 -7.56 2.94 0.79
CA LEU A 80 -8.16 4.08 1.49
C LEU A 80 -8.38 5.28 0.54
N THR A 81 -7.38 5.60 -0.28
CA THR A 81 -7.50 6.68 -1.27
C THR A 81 -8.61 6.39 -2.27
N ALA A 82 -8.72 5.15 -2.73
CA ALA A 82 -9.75 4.75 -3.69
C ALA A 82 -11.17 4.89 -3.13
N GLU A 83 -11.39 4.70 -1.83
CA GLU A 83 -12.72 4.92 -1.23
C GLU A 83 -13.15 6.39 -1.22
N THR A 84 -12.20 7.32 -1.24
CA THR A 84 -12.46 8.76 -1.14
C THR A 84 -12.33 9.51 -2.47
N ARG A 85 -11.77 8.87 -3.53
CA ARG A 85 -11.48 9.52 -4.83
C ARG A 85 -12.04 8.73 -5.99
N ASN A 86 -13.04 9.30 -6.65
CA ASN A 86 -13.71 8.69 -7.80
C ASN A 86 -12.83 8.60 -9.05
N GLU A 87 -11.78 9.40 -9.12
CA GLU A 87 -10.77 9.41 -10.18
C GLU A 87 -9.93 8.12 -10.18
N VAL A 88 -9.83 7.43 -9.02
CA VAL A 88 -9.18 6.11 -8.95
C VAL A 88 -10.11 5.07 -9.55
N LYS A 89 -9.67 4.39 -10.62
CA LYS A 89 -10.46 3.44 -11.41
C LYS A 89 -10.04 1.98 -11.25
N ALA A 90 -8.82 1.73 -10.80
CA ALA A 90 -8.32 0.37 -10.59
C ALA A 90 -7.24 0.32 -9.50
N LEU A 91 -7.12 -0.82 -8.83
CA LEU A 91 -6.11 -1.09 -7.81
C LEU A 91 -5.34 -2.37 -8.12
N TYR A 92 -4.02 -2.32 -7.99
CA TYR A 92 -3.15 -3.48 -7.96
C TYR A 92 -2.39 -3.52 -6.62
N LEU A 93 -2.71 -4.48 -5.75
CA LEU A 93 -2.28 -4.49 -4.36
C LEU A 93 -1.38 -5.70 -4.08
N MET A 94 -0.17 -5.45 -3.59
CA MET A 94 0.85 -6.44 -3.27
C MET A 94 0.98 -6.60 -1.75
N ALA A 95 0.58 -7.75 -1.21
CA ALA A 95 0.59 -8.05 0.23
C ALA A 95 0.04 -6.88 1.08
N PRO A 96 -1.16 -6.34 0.78
CA PRO A 96 -1.67 -5.12 1.39
C PRO A 96 -1.91 -5.29 2.90
N GLY A 97 -1.49 -4.30 3.68
CA GLY A 97 -1.60 -4.31 5.14
C GLY A 97 -2.97 -3.84 5.65
N PHE A 98 -4.07 -4.49 5.25
CA PHE A 98 -5.43 -4.05 5.55
C PHE A 98 -5.75 -3.97 7.06
N ASN A 99 -5.21 -4.89 7.85
CA ASN A 99 -5.40 -4.91 9.31
C ASN A 99 -4.20 -4.28 10.05
N PHE A 100 -3.70 -3.18 9.51
CA PHE A 100 -2.48 -2.52 9.99
C PHE A 100 -2.51 -2.24 11.49
N LEU A 101 -3.55 -1.55 11.97
CA LEU A 101 -3.66 -1.11 13.35
C LEU A 101 -3.66 -2.30 14.32
N ASN A 102 -4.59 -3.24 14.14
CA ASN A 102 -4.73 -4.38 15.04
C ASN A 102 -3.48 -5.26 15.07
N ARG A 103 -2.82 -5.45 13.89
CA ARG A 103 -1.59 -6.23 13.80
C ARG A 103 -0.44 -5.60 14.59
N TRP A 104 -0.27 -4.27 14.51
CA TRP A 104 0.77 -3.56 15.27
C TRP A 104 0.46 -3.50 16.76
N VAL A 105 -0.78 -3.20 17.13
CA VAL A 105 -1.25 -3.17 18.52
C VAL A 105 -1.05 -4.55 19.16
N GLY A 106 -1.41 -5.62 18.46
CA GLY A 106 -1.17 -6.99 18.93
C GLY A 106 0.31 -7.34 19.10
N ARG A 107 1.18 -6.96 18.13
CA ARG A 107 2.64 -7.18 18.23
C ARG A 107 3.30 -6.46 19.39
N LEU A 108 2.85 -5.24 19.66
CA LEU A 108 3.39 -4.40 20.73
C LEU A 108 2.72 -4.65 22.08
N ASN A 109 1.70 -5.49 22.10
CA ASN A 109 0.86 -5.78 23.26
C ASN A 109 0.33 -4.48 23.89
N TRP A 110 -0.17 -3.57 23.06
CA TRP A 110 -0.69 -2.28 23.49
C TRP A 110 -2.20 -2.31 23.68
N ASP A 111 -2.64 -1.47 24.60
CA ASP A 111 -4.01 -1.00 24.72
C ASP A 111 -4.01 0.50 24.37
N LEU A 112 -4.65 0.88 23.25
CA LEU A 112 -4.67 2.26 22.78
C LEU A 112 -5.50 3.21 23.66
N ASP A 113 -6.34 2.67 24.54
CA ASP A 113 -7.07 3.44 25.54
C ASP A 113 -6.22 3.74 26.77
N SER A 114 -5.06 3.09 26.89
CA SER A 114 -4.09 3.30 27.95
C SER A 114 -2.95 4.25 27.53
N THR A 115 -2.01 4.50 28.45
CA THR A 115 -0.79 5.26 28.16
C THR A 115 0.19 4.40 27.37
N ILE A 116 0.46 4.78 26.11
CA ILE A 116 1.50 4.17 25.28
C ILE A 116 2.68 5.13 25.14
N PRO A 117 3.90 4.64 24.84
CA PRO A 117 5.06 5.50 24.58
C PRO A 117 4.79 6.55 23.51
N ASP A 118 5.45 7.71 23.55
CA ASP A 118 5.31 8.74 22.50
C ASP A 118 5.94 8.31 21.17
N SER A 119 6.94 7.43 21.24
CA SER A 119 7.64 6.91 20.06
C SER A 119 8.19 5.50 20.31
N ILE A 120 8.51 4.82 19.21
CA ILE A 120 9.19 3.52 19.17
C ILE A 120 10.38 3.57 18.22
N GLN A 121 11.32 2.62 18.38
CA GLN A 121 12.36 2.39 17.40
C GLN A 121 11.88 1.32 16.41
N VAL A 122 12.06 1.59 15.12
CA VAL A 122 11.73 0.66 14.05
C VAL A 122 12.87 0.61 13.04
N TYR A 123 13.14 -0.58 12.51
CA TYR A 123 14.15 -0.72 11.46
C TYR A 123 13.64 -0.13 10.14
N HIS A 124 14.44 0.77 9.55
CA HIS A 124 14.12 1.45 8.32
C HIS A 124 14.98 0.92 7.16
N TYR A 125 14.39 0.13 6.29
CA TYR A 125 15.07 -0.58 5.20
C TYR A 125 15.85 0.33 4.23
N ARG A 126 15.34 1.56 3.98
CA ARG A 126 16.04 2.53 3.11
C ARG A 126 17.29 3.10 3.77
N TYR A 127 17.29 3.27 5.09
CA TYR A 127 18.40 3.86 5.84
C TYR A 127 19.33 2.83 6.45
N ASP A 128 18.94 1.55 6.40
CA ASP A 128 19.66 0.41 6.97
C ASP A 128 20.03 0.63 8.47
N LYS A 129 19.07 1.15 9.23
CA LYS A 129 19.21 1.44 10.67
C LYS A 129 17.87 1.55 11.37
N GLU A 130 17.89 1.48 12.69
CA GLU A 130 16.75 1.87 13.51
C GLU A 130 16.55 3.39 13.48
N VAL A 131 15.29 3.80 13.43
CA VAL A 131 14.86 5.19 13.46
C VAL A 131 13.64 5.35 14.35
N THR A 132 13.46 6.54 14.89
CA THR A 132 12.32 6.89 15.72
C THR A 132 11.05 7.00 14.87
N LEU A 133 9.97 6.43 15.37
CA LEU A 133 8.62 6.57 14.83
C LEU A 133 7.69 7.03 15.94
N SER A 134 7.00 8.14 15.75
CA SER A 134 5.97 8.60 16.68
C SER A 134 4.76 7.68 16.66
N THR A 135 4.23 7.37 17.84
CA THR A 135 3.01 6.57 18.01
C THR A 135 1.75 7.29 17.54
N ARG A 136 1.86 8.55 17.12
CA ARG A 136 0.79 9.26 16.39
C ARG A 136 0.31 8.52 15.15
N LEU A 137 1.18 7.72 14.49
CA LEU A 137 0.78 6.85 13.39
C LEU A 137 -0.37 5.93 13.78
N PHE A 138 -0.29 5.30 14.95
CA PHE A 138 -1.31 4.34 15.42
C PHE A 138 -2.59 5.04 15.87
N ARG A 139 -2.47 6.19 16.53
CA ARG A 139 -3.63 7.02 16.89
C ARG A 139 -4.36 7.56 15.67
N ASP A 140 -3.61 8.00 14.66
CA ASP A 140 -4.15 8.44 13.37
C ASP A 140 -4.83 7.27 12.63
N ALA A 141 -4.28 6.06 12.73
CA ALA A 141 -4.83 4.89 12.06
C ALA A 141 -6.23 4.48 12.55
N ILE A 142 -6.63 4.85 13.78
CA ILE A 142 -7.95 4.52 14.35
C ILE A 142 -9.07 5.02 13.45
N GLN A 143 -9.00 6.25 12.94
CA GLN A 143 -10.04 6.81 12.08
C GLN A 143 -10.15 6.09 10.71
N TRP A 144 -9.07 5.46 10.26
CA TRP A 144 -9.02 4.76 8.99
C TRP A 144 -9.45 3.29 9.11
N ASP A 145 -9.30 2.68 10.29
CA ASP A 145 -9.64 1.27 10.53
C ASP A 145 -11.15 0.98 10.36
N SER A 146 -11.99 1.99 10.57
CA SER A 146 -13.44 1.91 10.41
C SER A 146 -13.93 2.18 8.98
N ILE A 147 -13.06 2.56 8.05
CA ILE A 147 -13.45 2.86 6.66
C ILE A 147 -13.90 1.59 5.96
N PRO A 148 -15.16 1.48 5.54
CA PRO A 148 -15.61 0.32 4.80
C PRO A 148 -15.21 0.42 3.33
N PHE A 149 -14.52 -0.58 2.81
CA PHE A 149 -14.17 -0.68 1.39
C PHE A 149 -15.41 -1.12 0.58
N LYS A 150 -16.24 -0.16 0.16
CA LYS A 150 -17.52 -0.40 -0.52
C LYS A 150 -17.50 -0.12 -2.01
N ARG A 151 -16.54 0.67 -2.49
CA ARG A 151 -16.47 1.00 -3.91
C ARG A 151 -16.24 -0.24 -4.77
N LYS A 152 -17.08 -0.38 -5.80
CA LYS A 152 -16.96 -1.44 -6.81
C LYS A 152 -16.08 -0.94 -7.95
N LEU A 153 -14.78 -1.19 -7.85
CA LEU A 153 -13.80 -0.95 -8.90
C LEU A 153 -12.97 -2.22 -9.11
N PRO A 154 -12.35 -2.44 -10.26
CA PRO A 154 -11.45 -3.57 -10.47
C PRO A 154 -10.29 -3.54 -9.47
N VAL A 155 -10.10 -4.63 -8.72
CA VAL A 155 -9.00 -4.81 -7.78
C VAL A 155 -8.33 -6.15 -8.03
N ARG A 156 -7.02 -6.12 -8.26
CA ARG A 156 -6.15 -7.30 -8.21
C ARG A 156 -5.32 -7.25 -6.94
N VAL A 157 -5.37 -8.32 -6.16
CA VAL A 157 -4.50 -8.54 -5.00
C VAL A 157 -3.55 -9.68 -5.33
N VAL A 158 -2.26 -9.52 -5.05
CA VAL A 158 -1.27 -10.59 -5.07
C VAL A 158 -0.65 -10.72 -3.68
N HIS A 159 -0.50 -11.94 -3.17
CA HIS A 159 -0.03 -12.16 -1.80
C HIS A 159 0.78 -13.45 -1.69
N GLY A 160 1.92 -13.38 -0.98
CA GLY A 160 2.76 -14.53 -0.71
C GLY A 160 2.15 -15.44 0.36
N ILE A 161 2.10 -16.75 0.09
CA ILE A 161 1.56 -17.72 1.07
C ILE A 161 2.46 -17.91 2.30
N HIS A 162 3.74 -17.49 2.20
CA HIS A 162 4.73 -17.53 3.28
C HIS A 162 4.99 -16.16 3.90
N ASP A 163 4.05 -15.21 3.76
CA ASP A 163 4.18 -13.86 4.32
C ASP A 163 4.05 -13.89 5.86
N GLU A 164 5.18 -13.64 6.54
CA GLU A 164 5.26 -13.58 8.01
C GLU A 164 5.00 -12.16 8.55
N SER A 165 4.97 -11.15 7.67
CA SER A 165 4.77 -9.75 8.04
C SER A 165 3.30 -9.35 8.03
N VAL A 166 2.59 -9.74 6.98
CA VAL A 166 1.15 -9.53 6.79
C VAL A 166 0.51 -10.88 6.47
N PRO A 167 -0.26 -11.47 7.38
CA PRO A 167 -0.90 -12.76 7.13
C PRO A 167 -1.77 -12.73 5.87
N ILE A 168 -1.58 -13.68 4.96
CA ILE A 168 -2.37 -13.80 3.73
C ILE A 168 -3.87 -13.83 3.99
N GLN A 169 -4.27 -14.25 5.20
CA GLN A 169 -5.67 -14.27 5.62
C GLN A 169 -6.33 -12.89 5.53
N GLU A 170 -5.58 -11.79 5.74
CA GLU A 170 -6.11 -10.43 5.57
C GLU A 170 -6.59 -10.18 4.13
N SER A 171 -5.83 -10.64 3.13
CA SER A 171 -6.23 -10.55 1.73
C SER A 171 -7.38 -11.49 1.37
N ARG A 172 -7.39 -12.71 1.90
CA ARG A 172 -8.51 -13.65 1.72
C ARG A 172 -9.81 -13.09 2.28
N ASP A 173 -9.77 -12.50 3.46
CA ASP A 173 -10.94 -11.89 4.11
C ASP A 173 -11.41 -10.64 3.35
N PHE A 174 -10.46 -9.84 2.85
CA PHE A 174 -10.76 -8.67 2.04
C PHE A 174 -11.54 -9.04 0.77
N VAL A 175 -11.10 -10.05 0.02
CA VAL A 175 -11.75 -10.42 -1.25
C VAL A 175 -13.04 -11.23 -1.05
N ARG A 176 -13.17 -11.98 0.06
CA ARG A 176 -14.33 -12.84 0.32
C ARG A 176 -15.68 -12.13 0.18
N SER A 177 -15.76 -10.89 0.61
CA SER A 177 -16.99 -10.08 0.56
C SER A 177 -17.05 -9.14 -0.66
N ARG A 178 -16.10 -9.25 -1.60
CA ARG A 178 -15.95 -8.34 -2.74
C ARG A 178 -15.73 -9.11 -4.04
N PRO A 179 -16.82 -9.59 -4.69
CA PRO A 179 -16.72 -10.44 -5.90
C PRO A 179 -16.06 -9.73 -7.10
N TRP A 180 -15.87 -8.41 -7.03
CA TRP A 180 -15.14 -7.62 -8.03
C TRP A 180 -13.62 -7.56 -7.76
N CYS A 181 -13.15 -8.10 -6.62
CA CYS A 181 -11.74 -8.22 -6.27
C CYS A 181 -11.25 -9.64 -6.60
N GLN A 182 -10.03 -9.74 -7.12
CA GLN A 182 -9.39 -11.01 -7.43
C GLN A 182 -8.13 -11.16 -6.58
N LEU A 183 -7.93 -12.31 -5.95
CA LEU A 183 -6.72 -12.67 -5.22
C LEU A 183 -5.94 -13.72 -5.99
N GLN A 184 -4.64 -13.44 -6.18
CA GLN A 184 -3.66 -14.42 -6.62
C GLN A 184 -2.70 -14.72 -5.48
N GLU A 185 -2.70 -15.95 -5.02
CA GLU A 185 -1.77 -16.44 -4.01
C GLU A 185 -0.49 -16.93 -4.69
N LEU A 186 0.66 -16.53 -4.18
CA LEU A 186 1.96 -16.81 -4.77
C LEU A 186 2.86 -17.58 -3.80
N ASP A 187 3.66 -18.48 -4.31
CA ASP A 187 4.72 -19.16 -3.54
C ASP A 187 5.87 -18.18 -3.28
N SER A 188 5.68 -17.31 -2.29
CA SER A 188 6.60 -16.21 -1.96
C SER A 188 6.38 -15.72 -0.54
N ASP A 189 7.33 -14.91 -0.06
CA ASP A 189 7.31 -14.17 1.21
C ASP A 189 6.64 -12.80 1.07
N HIS A 190 6.74 -11.94 2.12
CA HIS A 190 6.25 -10.56 2.10
C HIS A 190 6.91 -9.69 1.02
N GLY A 191 8.16 -9.96 0.72
CA GLY A 191 8.93 -9.23 -0.29
C GLY A 191 8.43 -9.43 -1.70
N LEU A 192 7.88 -10.60 -2.02
CA LEU A 192 7.38 -11.00 -3.34
C LEU A 192 8.44 -10.99 -4.45
N PHE A 193 9.72 -10.95 -4.08
CA PHE A 193 10.80 -10.84 -5.06
C PHE A 193 10.98 -12.09 -5.92
N SER A 194 10.68 -13.28 -5.39
CA SER A 194 10.73 -14.53 -6.14
C SER A 194 9.75 -14.57 -7.33
N CYS A 195 8.70 -13.76 -7.29
CA CYS A 195 7.64 -13.68 -8.30
C CYS A 195 7.56 -12.30 -8.99
N ILE A 196 8.56 -11.43 -8.82
CA ILE A 196 8.43 -10.00 -9.18
C ILE A 196 8.18 -9.79 -10.68
N ASP A 197 8.82 -10.53 -11.55
CA ASP A 197 8.63 -10.41 -12.99
C ASP A 197 7.22 -10.80 -13.40
N TRP A 198 6.71 -11.92 -12.88
CA TRP A 198 5.33 -12.34 -13.09
C TRP A 198 4.32 -11.29 -12.57
N ILE A 199 4.56 -10.74 -11.37
CA ILE A 199 3.70 -9.72 -10.77
C ILE A 199 3.58 -8.48 -11.66
N ILE A 200 4.69 -8.04 -12.24
CA ILE A 200 4.69 -6.84 -13.10
C ILE A 200 3.96 -7.12 -14.42
N ASP A 201 4.16 -8.30 -15.01
CA ASP A 201 3.46 -8.70 -16.22
C ASP A 201 1.96 -8.83 -15.98
N ASP A 202 1.53 -9.47 -14.88
CA ASP A 202 0.12 -9.54 -14.47
C ASP A 202 -0.46 -8.14 -14.18
N CYS A 203 0.32 -7.24 -13.56
CA CYS A 203 -0.11 -5.86 -13.29
C CYS A 203 -0.37 -5.09 -14.59
N LEU A 204 0.54 -5.16 -15.56
CA LEU A 204 0.39 -4.49 -16.86
C LEU A 204 -0.80 -5.06 -17.64
N GLU A 205 -0.95 -6.39 -17.65
CA GLU A 205 -2.08 -7.06 -18.30
C GLU A 205 -3.42 -6.69 -17.65
N PHE A 206 -3.46 -6.66 -16.31
CA PHE A 206 -4.63 -6.25 -15.54
C PHE A 206 -5.06 -4.84 -15.92
N PHE A 207 -4.14 -3.87 -15.92
CA PHE A 207 -4.49 -2.49 -16.28
C PHE A 207 -4.85 -2.32 -17.75
N TYR A 208 -4.27 -3.11 -18.66
CA TYR A 208 -4.67 -3.11 -20.06
C TYR A 208 -6.14 -3.56 -20.24
N LYS A 209 -6.61 -4.53 -19.43
CA LYS A 209 -7.98 -5.05 -19.49
C LYS A 209 -9.04 -4.12 -18.90
N VAL A 210 -8.64 -3.25 -17.96
CA VAL A 210 -9.59 -2.40 -17.21
C VAL A 210 -9.51 -0.92 -17.60
N GLY A 211 -8.54 -0.51 -18.42
CA GLY A 211 -8.36 0.85 -18.93
C GLY A 211 -8.90 1.01 -20.30
#